data_7559a5360bbcd1acca69d023896f39c8
#
_entry.id   7559a5360bbcd1acca69d023896f39c8
#
_cell.length_a   1.000
_cell.length_b   1.000
_cell.length_c   1.000
_cell.angle_alpha   90.00
_cell.angle_beta   90.00
_cell.angle_gamma   90.00
#
_symmetry.space_group_name_H-M   'P 1'
#
loop_
_entity.id
_entity.type
_entity.pdbx_description
1 polymer ?
#
loop_
_entity_poly.entity_id
_entity_poly.type
_entity_poly.pdbx_seq_one_letter_code
_entity_poly.pdbx_strand_id
1 'polypeptide(L)'
;IATQEATVPWPGRSYDRTLRNRNRLLSEWSDADGIKTGYTRQAGNCLAASANVDGWRLIAIVLGCEEEAWVEARKLLEWGYESFLKVALVSTDLTEATVEVRGGVRESVHARAAEDVIAVVPRAELREPELVEGVARAPIAAGDVVGSLAVLMPDGTRRQVNLVATEEVRGSLWAI
;
A
#
# COMPACT_ATOMS: atom_id res chain seq x y z
N ILE A 1 21.83 -5.81 -6.31
CA ILE A 1 21.43 -6.20 -4.94
C ILE A 1 20.75 -7.57 -4.97
N ALA A 2 19.77 -7.80 -5.83
CA ALA A 2 19.03 -9.06 -5.95
C ALA A 2 19.81 -10.20 -6.66
N THR A 3 20.95 -9.90 -7.27
CA THR A 3 21.74 -10.89 -8.00
C THR A 3 22.42 -11.86 -7.04
N GLN A 4 22.16 -13.15 -7.17
CA GLN A 4 22.73 -14.19 -6.31
C GLN A 4 24.20 -14.46 -6.67
N GLU A 5 24.50 -14.54 -7.96
CA GLU A 5 25.84 -14.79 -8.48
C GLU A 5 26.09 -13.98 -9.76
N ALA A 6 27.28 -13.46 -9.92
CA ALA A 6 27.70 -12.76 -11.13
C ALA A 6 29.16 -13.10 -11.46
N THR A 7 29.45 -13.35 -12.74
CA THR A 7 30.81 -13.53 -13.26
C THR A 7 31.24 -12.22 -13.93
N VAL A 8 32.36 -11.70 -13.49
CA VAL A 8 32.91 -10.42 -13.97
C VAL A 8 34.35 -10.62 -14.47
N PRO A 9 34.77 -9.93 -15.54
CA PRO A 9 36.14 -9.94 -15.97
C PRO A 9 37.06 -9.47 -14.85
N TRP A 10 38.19 -10.17 -14.67
CA TRP A 10 39.21 -9.77 -13.70
C TRP A 10 40.31 -8.98 -14.39
N PRO A 11 40.42 -7.65 -14.17
CA PRO A 11 41.42 -6.85 -14.82
C PRO A 11 42.85 -7.37 -14.62
N GLY A 12 43.59 -7.56 -15.72
CA GLY A 12 44.97 -8.09 -15.70
C GLY A 12 45.11 -9.59 -15.49
N ARG A 13 44.04 -10.35 -15.60
CA ARG A 13 44.04 -11.83 -15.54
C ARG A 13 43.39 -12.45 -16.78
N SER A 14 43.73 -13.67 -17.09
CA SER A 14 43.16 -14.45 -18.20
C SER A 14 41.92 -15.26 -17.82
N TYR A 15 41.35 -15.01 -16.61
CA TYR A 15 40.15 -15.67 -16.10
C TYR A 15 39.21 -14.66 -15.50
N ASP A 16 37.91 -14.98 -15.53
CA ASP A 16 36.86 -14.24 -14.91
C ASP A 16 36.71 -14.58 -13.42
N ARG A 17 36.16 -13.66 -12.64
CA ARG A 17 35.88 -13.87 -11.23
C ARG A 17 34.39 -14.05 -11.00
N THR A 18 34.01 -15.17 -10.39
CA THR A 18 32.63 -15.38 -9.91
C THR A 18 32.47 -14.79 -8.51
N LEU A 19 31.51 -13.88 -8.40
CA LEU A 19 31.09 -13.23 -7.15
C LEU A 19 29.77 -13.81 -6.69
N ARG A 20 29.70 -14.27 -5.45
CA ARG A 20 28.46 -14.76 -4.82
C ARG A 20 27.95 -13.80 -3.80
N ASN A 21 26.64 -13.56 -3.81
CA ASN A 21 25.98 -12.74 -2.81
C ASN A 21 26.00 -13.48 -1.47
N ARG A 22 26.35 -12.75 -0.41
CA ARG A 22 26.36 -13.29 0.96
C ARG A 22 24.99 -13.29 1.63
N ASN A 23 24.01 -12.62 1.02
CA ASN A 23 22.64 -12.65 1.52
C ASN A 23 21.98 -13.96 1.11
N ARG A 24 21.99 -14.95 2.00
CA ARG A 24 21.41 -16.27 1.77
C ARG A 24 19.89 -16.22 1.57
N LEU A 25 19.22 -15.19 2.08
CA LEU A 25 17.77 -15.03 1.90
C LEU A 25 17.37 -15.01 0.42
N LEU A 26 18.24 -14.48 -0.46
CA LEU A 26 17.99 -14.46 -1.91
C LEU A 26 17.91 -15.86 -2.55
N SER A 27 18.56 -16.88 -1.97
CA SER A 27 18.48 -18.26 -2.46
C SER A 27 17.39 -19.07 -1.75
N GLU A 28 16.98 -18.65 -0.55
CA GLU A 28 16.05 -19.39 0.30
C GLU A 28 14.60 -18.91 0.14
N TRP A 29 14.39 -17.72 -0.44
CA TRP A 29 13.07 -17.14 -0.63
C TRP A 29 13.00 -16.35 -1.95
N SER A 30 12.12 -16.78 -2.85
CA SER A 30 11.97 -16.22 -4.20
C SER A 30 11.57 -14.76 -4.22
N ASP A 31 10.80 -14.32 -3.22
CA ASP A 31 10.31 -12.95 -3.12
C ASP A 31 11.34 -11.98 -2.51
N ALA A 32 12.45 -12.53 -1.96
CA ALA A 32 13.54 -11.71 -1.45
C ALA A 32 14.30 -11.03 -2.59
N ASP A 33 14.52 -9.72 -2.47
CA ASP A 33 15.17 -8.91 -3.50
C ASP A 33 16.32 -8.02 -3.00
N GLY A 34 16.76 -8.21 -1.76
CA GLY A 34 17.93 -7.51 -1.22
C GLY A 34 18.04 -7.61 0.29
N ILE A 35 18.83 -6.76 0.97
CA ILE A 35 19.47 -5.53 0.48
C ILE A 35 20.97 -5.60 0.70
N LYS A 36 21.43 -5.71 2.00
CA LYS A 36 22.85 -5.62 2.35
C LYS A 36 23.19 -6.41 3.61
N THR A 37 24.22 -7.23 3.54
CA THR A 37 24.83 -7.90 4.69
C THR A 37 25.94 -7.05 5.31
N GLY A 38 26.15 -7.20 6.60
CA GLY A 38 27.26 -6.59 7.33
C GLY A 38 27.78 -7.48 8.43
N TYR A 39 29.08 -7.40 8.71
CA TYR A 39 29.69 -8.08 9.83
C TYR A 39 30.92 -7.32 10.33
N THR A 40 31.01 -7.13 11.62
CA THR A 40 32.27 -6.82 12.35
C THR A 40 32.28 -7.58 13.67
N ARG A 41 33.44 -7.72 14.30
CA ARG A 41 33.53 -8.36 15.63
C ARG A 41 32.65 -7.69 16.66
N GLN A 42 32.49 -6.36 16.59
CA GLN A 42 31.69 -5.60 17.53
C GLN A 42 30.20 -5.63 17.18
N ALA A 43 29.88 -5.58 15.91
CA ALA A 43 28.49 -5.46 15.45
C ALA A 43 27.78 -6.82 15.30
N GLY A 44 28.50 -7.95 15.31
CA GLY A 44 27.94 -9.25 14.99
C GLY A 44 27.44 -9.34 13.56
N ASN A 45 26.58 -10.30 13.28
CA ASN A 45 25.93 -10.45 11.98
C ASN A 45 24.80 -9.42 11.82
N CYS A 46 24.81 -8.67 10.70
CA CYS A 46 23.81 -7.68 10.38
C CYS A 46 23.25 -7.92 8.96
N LEU A 47 21.97 -7.71 8.80
CA LEU A 47 21.29 -7.80 7.50
C LEU A 47 20.18 -6.76 7.42
N ALA A 48 20.23 -5.93 6.40
CA ALA A 48 19.04 -5.28 5.86
C ALA A 48 18.49 -6.18 4.76
N ALA A 49 17.31 -6.72 4.94
CA ALA A 49 16.63 -7.60 4.00
C ALA A 49 15.37 -6.95 3.45
N SER A 50 14.99 -7.33 2.24
CA SER A 50 13.70 -6.97 1.68
C SER A 50 13.08 -8.16 0.94
N ALA A 51 11.77 -8.19 0.94
CA ALA A 51 10.95 -9.08 0.12
C ALA A 51 9.79 -8.30 -0.49
N ASN A 52 9.32 -8.73 -1.66
CA ASN A 52 8.22 -8.12 -2.37
C ASN A 52 7.18 -9.19 -2.73
N VAL A 53 6.13 -9.27 -1.93
CA VAL A 53 5.01 -10.20 -2.14
C VAL A 53 3.84 -9.41 -2.74
N ASP A 54 3.36 -9.82 -3.90
CA ASP A 54 2.22 -9.23 -4.61
C ASP A 54 2.30 -7.68 -4.77
N GLY A 55 3.51 -7.17 -5.06
CA GLY A 55 3.75 -5.73 -5.22
C GLY A 55 3.84 -4.95 -3.90
N TRP A 56 3.78 -5.62 -2.76
CA TRP A 56 4.01 -5.02 -1.46
C TRP A 56 5.38 -5.39 -0.91
N ARG A 57 6.28 -4.39 -0.85
CA ARG A 57 7.64 -4.57 -0.33
C ARG A 57 7.71 -4.26 1.15
N LEU A 58 8.24 -5.21 1.92
CA LEU A 58 8.67 -5.00 3.31
C LEU A 58 10.19 -5.00 3.40
N ILE A 59 10.70 -4.31 4.42
CA ILE A 59 12.12 -4.26 4.76
C ILE A 59 12.27 -4.65 6.23
N ALA A 60 13.17 -5.59 6.50
CA ALA A 60 13.58 -5.98 7.83
C ALA A 60 15.04 -5.61 8.07
N ILE A 61 15.34 -5.08 9.26
CA ILE A 61 16.71 -4.77 9.68
C ILE A 61 17.03 -5.58 10.92
N VAL A 62 18.03 -6.44 10.80
CA VAL A 62 18.58 -7.26 11.87
C VAL A 62 19.98 -6.77 12.18
N LEU A 63 20.26 -6.45 13.43
CA LEU A 63 21.56 -5.97 13.89
C LEU A 63 22.04 -6.81 15.07
N GLY A 64 23.34 -7.09 15.13
CA GLY A 64 23.96 -7.77 16.26
C GLY A 64 23.48 -9.20 16.47
N CYS A 65 23.08 -9.90 15.40
CA CYS A 65 22.62 -11.27 15.49
C CYS A 65 23.80 -12.21 15.78
N GLU A 66 23.66 -13.05 16.81
CA GLU A 66 24.65 -14.07 17.13
C GLU A 66 24.61 -15.23 16.13
N GLU A 67 23.42 -15.53 15.62
CA GLU A 67 23.16 -16.59 14.67
C GLU A 67 23.12 -16.07 13.21
N GLU A 68 22.37 -16.74 12.37
CA GLU A 68 22.21 -16.43 10.94
C GLU A 68 21.19 -15.28 10.76
N ALA A 69 21.65 -14.05 10.57
CA ALA A 69 20.79 -12.86 10.44
C ALA A 69 19.72 -12.97 9.32
N TRP A 70 19.93 -13.82 8.31
CA TRP A 70 18.95 -14.06 7.25
C TRP A 70 17.73 -14.85 7.74
N VAL A 71 17.89 -15.74 8.74
CA VAL A 71 16.80 -16.50 9.36
C VAL A 71 15.91 -15.55 10.14
N GLU A 72 16.51 -14.68 10.95
CA GLU A 72 15.76 -13.70 11.75
C GLU A 72 15.09 -12.64 10.86
N ALA A 73 15.76 -12.19 9.81
CA ALA A 73 15.17 -11.28 8.83
C ALA A 73 13.95 -11.89 8.12
N ARG A 74 14.01 -13.19 7.78
CA ARG A 74 12.87 -13.91 7.20
C ARG A 74 11.68 -13.95 8.15
N LYS A 75 11.90 -14.33 9.40
CA LYS A 75 10.83 -14.36 10.43
C LYS A 75 10.16 -13.00 10.60
N LEU A 76 10.96 -11.91 10.60
CA LEU A 76 10.41 -10.55 10.71
C LEU A 76 9.57 -10.16 9.48
N LEU A 77 10.03 -10.50 8.28
CA LEU A 77 9.28 -10.23 7.05
C LEU A 77 7.99 -11.04 6.99
N GLU A 78 8.05 -12.35 7.30
CA GLU A 78 6.88 -13.22 7.38
C GLU A 78 5.87 -12.70 8.41
N TRP A 79 6.33 -12.34 9.61
CA TRP A 79 5.48 -11.70 10.62
C TRP A 79 4.81 -10.42 10.11
N GLY A 80 5.56 -9.60 9.37
CA GLY A 80 5.02 -8.37 8.77
C GLY A 80 3.87 -8.67 7.80
N TYR A 81 4.03 -9.63 6.89
CA TYR A 81 2.99 -10.04 5.94
C TYR A 81 1.79 -10.72 6.62
N GLU A 82 2.02 -11.45 7.71
CA GLU A 82 0.95 -12.10 8.47
C GLU A 82 0.15 -11.12 9.32
N SER A 83 0.82 -10.13 9.92
CA SER A 83 0.22 -9.21 10.89
C SER A 83 -0.47 -8.00 10.27
N PHE A 84 -0.03 -7.59 9.08
CA PHE A 84 -0.52 -6.39 8.42
C PHE A 84 -1.14 -6.70 7.05
N LEU A 85 -1.94 -5.77 6.56
CA LEU A 85 -2.52 -5.77 5.21
C LEU A 85 -2.21 -4.44 4.53
N LYS A 86 -1.79 -4.49 3.27
CA LYS A 86 -1.82 -3.34 2.38
C LYS A 86 -3.12 -3.39 1.60
N VAL A 87 -4.05 -2.51 1.93
CA VAL A 87 -5.40 -2.51 1.36
C VAL A 87 -5.79 -1.13 0.82
N ALA A 88 -6.65 -1.12 -0.18
CA ALA A 88 -7.39 0.07 -0.56
C ALA A 88 -8.56 0.24 0.43
N LEU A 89 -8.46 1.22 1.33
CA LEU A 89 -9.56 1.60 2.22
C LEU A 89 -10.69 2.29 1.44
N VAL A 90 -10.32 3.01 0.38
CA VAL A 90 -11.24 3.61 -0.60
C VAL A 90 -10.66 3.33 -1.98
N SER A 91 -11.52 2.96 -2.91
CA SER A 91 -11.16 2.73 -4.31
C SER A 91 -12.10 3.48 -5.24
N THR A 92 -11.55 4.15 -6.23
CA THR A 92 -12.31 4.84 -7.29
C THR A 92 -13.21 3.91 -8.09
N ASP A 93 -12.86 2.62 -8.16
CA ASP A 93 -13.58 1.62 -8.95
C ASP A 93 -14.62 0.84 -8.12
N LEU A 94 -14.42 0.72 -6.81
CA LEU A 94 -15.23 -0.16 -5.94
C LEU A 94 -16.03 0.61 -4.89
N THR A 95 -15.66 1.86 -4.57
CA THR A 95 -16.36 2.64 -3.54
C THR A 95 -17.44 3.49 -4.16
N GLU A 96 -18.66 3.03 -4.02
CA GLU A 96 -19.88 3.71 -4.50
C GLU A 96 -20.72 4.19 -3.32
N ALA A 97 -21.43 5.29 -3.52
CA ALA A 97 -22.36 5.86 -2.55
C ALA A 97 -23.59 6.44 -3.26
N THR A 98 -24.68 6.54 -2.53
CA THR A 98 -25.88 7.26 -2.98
C THR A 98 -26.02 8.51 -2.12
N VAL A 99 -26.06 9.68 -2.76
CA VAL A 99 -26.13 10.99 -2.10
C VAL A 99 -27.52 11.62 -2.34
N GLU A 100 -28.15 12.15 -1.27
CA GLU A 100 -29.42 12.87 -1.38
C GLU A 100 -29.28 14.14 -2.23
N VAL A 101 -30.27 14.40 -3.09
CA VAL A 101 -30.32 15.58 -3.96
C VAL A 101 -31.56 16.42 -3.66
N ARG A 102 -31.36 17.68 -3.35
CA ARG A 102 -32.44 18.67 -3.22
C ARG A 102 -32.60 19.49 -4.47
N GLY A 103 -33.85 19.77 -4.80
CA GLY A 103 -34.21 20.59 -5.97
C GLY A 103 -33.99 19.93 -7.31
N GLY A 104 -33.78 18.61 -7.35
CA GLY A 104 -33.59 17.83 -8.56
C GLY A 104 -34.85 17.12 -9.04
N VAL A 105 -34.84 16.63 -10.30
CA VAL A 105 -35.85 15.72 -10.85
C VAL A 105 -35.73 14.31 -10.27
N ARG A 106 -34.64 14.03 -9.54
CA ARG A 106 -34.39 12.82 -8.76
C ARG A 106 -34.01 13.23 -7.34
N GLU A 107 -34.34 12.38 -6.38
CA GLU A 107 -34.07 12.60 -4.96
C GLU A 107 -32.65 12.14 -4.53
N SER A 108 -31.94 11.46 -5.42
CA SER A 108 -30.58 10.95 -5.17
C SER A 108 -29.75 10.89 -6.44
N VAL A 109 -28.45 10.83 -6.27
CA VAL A 109 -27.45 10.63 -7.33
C VAL A 109 -26.45 9.56 -6.90
N HIS A 110 -26.04 8.71 -7.83
CA HIS A 110 -24.92 7.80 -7.62
C HIS A 110 -23.60 8.56 -7.70
N ALA A 111 -22.73 8.28 -6.76
CA ALA A 111 -21.41 8.89 -6.65
C ALA A 111 -20.35 7.83 -6.40
N ARG A 112 -19.13 8.12 -6.81
CA ARG A 112 -17.95 7.30 -6.55
C ARG A 112 -16.86 8.12 -5.89
N ALA A 113 -15.91 7.45 -5.24
CA ALA A 113 -14.76 8.10 -4.67
C ALA A 113 -13.91 8.78 -5.77
N ALA A 114 -13.41 9.98 -5.48
CA ALA A 114 -12.60 10.77 -6.42
C ALA A 114 -11.14 10.31 -6.47
N GLU A 115 -10.67 9.60 -5.44
CA GLU A 115 -9.28 9.11 -5.32
C GLU A 115 -9.22 7.80 -4.53
N ASP A 116 -8.14 7.04 -4.77
CA ASP A 116 -7.83 5.86 -3.99
C ASP A 116 -7.15 6.24 -2.67
N VAL A 117 -7.48 5.54 -1.59
CA VAL A 117 -6.77 5.62 -0.32
C VAL A 117 -6.21 4.25 0.02
N ILE A 118 -4.91 4.08 -0.17
CA ILE A 118 -4.20 2.85 0.17
C ILE A 118 -3.53 3.04 1.52
N ALA A 119 -3.69 2.08 2.42
CA ALA A 119 -3.04 2.06 3.72
C ALA A 119 -2.50 0.67 4.07
N VAL A 120 -1.54 0.65 4.99
CA VAL A 120 -1.10 -0.56 5.67
C VAL A 120 -1.75 -0.56 7.04
N VAL A 121 -2.58 -1.55 7.30
CA VAL A 121 -3.35 -1.64 8.55
C VAL A 121 -3.06 -2.96 9.25
N PRO A 122 -3.04 -3.00 10.59
CA PRO A 122 -3.07 -4.26 11.32
C PRO A 122 -4.30 -5.07 10.91
N ARG A 123 -4.13 -6.35 10.66
CA ARG A 123 -5.23 -7.23 10.22
C ARG A 123 -6.45 -7.20 11.14
N ALA A 124 -6.21 -7.03 12.45
CA ALA A 124 -7.26 -6.95 13.48
C ALA A 124 -7.98 -5.60 13.54
N GLU A 125 -7.48 -4.56 12.86
CA GLU A 125 -7.98 -3.18 12.96
C GLU A 125 -8.58 -2.66 11.65
N LEU A 126 -8.80 -3.53 10.67
CA LEU A 126 -9.43 -3.14 9.41
C LEU A 126 -10.87 -2.66 9.67
N ARG A 127 -11.17 -1.43 9.24
CA ARG A 127 -12.48 -0.78 9.35
C ARG A 127 -12.92 -0.26 8.00
N GLU A 128 -14.23 -0.26 7.78
CA GLU A 128 -14.81 0.35 6.59
C GLU A 128 -14.85 1.89 6.72
N PRO A 129 -14.76 2.61 5.59
CA PRO A 129 -14.91 4.07 5.57
C PRO A 129 -16.33 4.47 5.96
N GLU A 130 -16.46 5.59 6.67
CA GLU A 130 -17.74 6.17 7.06
C GLU A 130 -18.20 7.19 6.02
N LEU A 131 -19.44 7.07 5.54
CA LEU A 131 -20.06 8.09 4.71
C LEU A 131 -20.30 9.34 5.57
N VAL A 132 -19.69 10.46 5.19
CA VAL A 132 -20.04 11.76 5.73
C VAL A 132 -21.16 12.30 4.86
N GLU A 133 -22.37 12.37 5.42
CA GLU A 133 -23.57 12.80 4.71
C GLU A 133 -23.34 14.14 4.00
N GLY A 134 -23.46 14.09 2.68
CA GLY A 134 -23.56 15.27 1.82
C GLY A 134 -24.99 15.36 1.29
N VAL A 135 -25.58 16.55 1.36
CA VAL A 135 -26.81 16.86 0.62
C VAL A 135 -26.41 17.74 -0.56
N ALA A 136 -26.47 17.18 -1.74
CA ALA A 136 -26.17 17.91 -2.97
C ALA A 136 -27.39 18.70 -3.45
N ARG A 137 -27.17 19.79 -4.19
CA ARG A 137 -28.23 20.58 -4.83
C ARG A 137 -28.15 20.47 -6.35
N ALA A 138 -29.29 20.17 -6.98
CA ALA A 138 -29.40 20.21 -8.42
C ALA A 138 -29.39 21.66 -8.95
N PRO A 139 -28.92 21.90 -10.19
CA PRO A 139 -28.45 20.88 -11.14
C PRO A 139 -27.07 20.31 -10.77
N ILE A 140 -26.84 19.05 -11.09
CA ILE A 140 -25.58 18.33 -10.86
C ILE A 140 -25.11 17.80 -12.21
N ALA A 141 -23.85 18.03 -12.54
CA ALA A 141 -23.21 17.40 -13.70
C ALA A 141 -22.44 16.14 -13.26
N ALA A 142 -22.24 15.20 -14.18
CA ALA A 142 -21.34 14.09 -13.95
C ALA A 142 -19.92 14.63 -13.69
N GLY A 143 -19.27 14.16 -12.59
CA GLY A 143 -17.98 14.65 -12.12
C GLY A 143 -18.06 15.74 -11.03
N ASP A 144 -19.23 16.31 -10.78
CA ASP A 144 -19.38 17.29 -9.68
C ASP A 144 -19.19 16.62 -8.30
N VAL A 145 -18.58 17.35 -7.39
CA VAL A 145 -18.45 16.90 -6.00
C VAL A 145 -19.81 17.00 -5.30
N VAL A 146 -20.33 15.87 -4.83
CA VAL A 146 -21.67 15.77 -4.23
C VAL A 146 -21.65 15.33 -2.76
N GLY A 147 -20.48 14.97 -2.23
CA GLY A 147 -20.33 14.54 -0.84
C GLY A 147 -18.91 14.17 -0.54
N SER A 148 -18.68 13.51 0.58
CA SER A 148 -17.38 13.01 0.98
C SER A 148 -17.47 11.77 1.87
N LEU A 149 -16.40 10.99 1.90
CA LEU A 149 -16.17 9.89 2.83
C LEU A 149 -15.13 10.31 3.87
N ALA A 150 -15.32 9.93 5.13
CA ALA A 150 -14.29 9.99 6.16
C ALA A 150 -13.65 8.62 6.32
N VAL A 151 -12.34 8.58 6.16
CA VAL A 151 -11.51 7.37 6.30
C VAL A 151 -10.66 7.52 7.55
N LEU A 152 -10.80 6.60 8.50
CA LEU A 152 -9.91 6.53 9.65
C LEU A 152 -8.60 5.86 9.23
N MET A 153 -7.52 6.64 9.29
CA MET A 153 -6.18 6.14 8.97
C MET A 153 -5.58 5.37 10.16
N PRO A 154 -4.59 4.47 9.94
CA PRO A 154 -3.96 3.68 11.00
C PRO A 154 -3.28 4.50 12.11
N ASP A 155 -2.86 5.74 11.79
CA ASP A 155 -2.27 6.68 12.74
C ASP A 155 -3.33 7.43 13.60
N GLY A 156 -4.60 7.08 13.44
CA GLY A 156 -5.73 7.73 14.12
C GLY A 156 -6.21 9.03 13.47
N THR A 157 -5.57 9.49 12.41
CA THR A 157 -6.04 10.66 11.67
C THR A 157 -7.26 10.31 10.81
N ARG A 158 -8.08 11.32 10.50
CA ARG A 158 -9.19 11.19 9.55
C ARG A 158 -8.81 11.87 8.24
N ARG A 159 -8.89 11.10 7.15
CA ARG A 159 -8.74 11.61 5.78
C ARG A 159 -10.12 11.74 5.16
N GLN A 160 -10.38 12.88 4.53
CA GLN A 160 -11.62 13.12 3.79
C GLN A 160 -11.36 12.88 2.29
N VAL A 161 -12.23 12.09 1.66
CA VAL A 161 -12.20 11.77 0.22
C VAL A 161 -13.49 12.26 -0.40
N ASN A 162 -13.40 13.06 -1.46
CA ASN A 162 -14.56 13.57 -2.17
C ASN A 162 -15.31 12.43 -2.89
N LEU A 163 -16.62 12.57 -2.94
CA LEU A 163 -17.53 11.80 -3.77
C LEU A 163 -17.92 12.61 -4.99
N VAL A 164 -17.74 12.05 -6.17
CA VAL A 164 -18.10 12.68 -7.45
C VAL A 164 -19.29 11.97 -8.09
N ALA A 165 -20.24 12.75 -8.60
CA ALA A 165 -21.41 12.23 -9.27
C ALA A 165 -21.02 11.42 -10.51
N THR A 166 -21.64 10.25 -10.70
CA THR A 166 -21.43 9.41 -11.89
C THR A 166 -22.39 9.74 -13.02
N GLU A 167 -23.45 10.49 -12.73
CA GLU A 167 -24.52 10.88 -13.68
C GLU A 167 -24.98 12.32 -13.42
N GLU A 168 -25.69 12.90 -14.40
CA GLU A 168 -26.31 14.21 -14.26
C GLU A 168 -27.66 14.14 -13.51
N VAL A 169 -27.99 15.18 -12.74
CA VAL A 169 -29.32 15.41 -12.17
C VAL A 169 -29.78 16.82 -12.51
N ARG A 170 -30.84 16.93 -13.32
CA ARG A 170 -31.41 18.22 -13.70
C ARG A 170 -32.17 18.86 -12.54
N GLY A 171 -32.18 20.18 -12.50
CA GLY A 171 -33.03 20.91 -11.57
C GLY A 171 -34.51 20.71 -11.86
N SER A 172 -35.31 20.58 -10.81
CA SER A 172 -36.76 20.55 -10.92
C SER A 172 -37.32 21.98 -11.06
N LEU A 173 -38.18 22.20 -12.03
CA LEU A 173 -38.86 23.50 -12.23
C LEU A 173 -39.84 23.83 -11.09
N TRP A 174 -40.15 22.86 -10.22
CA TRP A 174 -41.12 22.95 -9.14
C TRP A 174 -40.50 22.98 -7.72
N ALA A 175 -39.18 22.99 -7.64
CA ALA A 175 -38.48 23.08 -6.35
C ALA A 175 -38.26 24.54 -5.95
N ILE A 176 -39.31 25.16 -5.44
CA ILE A 176 -39.28 26.45 -4.75
C ILE A 176 -39.44 26.21 -3.25
#